data_f8fcc9cae85c093fe5b3d01c3383a591
#
_entry.id   f8fcc9cae85c093fe5b3d01c3383a591
#
_cell.length_a   1.000
_cell.length_b   1.000
_cell.length_c   1.000
_cell.angle_alpha   90.00
_cell.angle_beta   90.00
_cell.angle_gamma   90.00
#
_symmetry.space_group_name_H-M   'P 1'
#
loop_
_entity.id
_entity.type
_entity.pdbx_description
1 polymer ?
#
loop_
_entity_poly.entity_id
_entity_poly.type
_entity_poly.pdbx_seq_one_letter_code
_entity_poly.pdbx_strand_id
1 'polypeptide(L)'
;SECLVGSEMCIRDRHSWGNNHKQIADLPNELLRKAKVQGFSDFQVARAIGYEGDMEDGILYVRKHRKEAGILPVVKQIDTLAAEYPAQTNYLYLTYSGVANDVHYLGDHKSIVVLGSGAYRIGSSVEFDWCGVQALNTIRKEGWRSVMINYNPETVSTDYDMCDRLYFDELTFERVMDILELENPHGVIVSTGGQIPNNLALRLDAQNINILGTSAKSIDNAEDREKFSAMLDRIGVDQPRWRELTSMDDIQEFVEEVGFPVLVRPSYVLSGAAMNVCSNQEELERFLKLAANVSKKHPVVVSQFIEHAKEVEMDAVAQNGEIVAYAISEHIEFAGVHSGDATIQFPPQKLYVETVRRIKRISREIAKALNISGPFNIQYLAKDNDIKVIEC
;
A
#
# COMPACT_ATOMS: atom_id res chain seq x y z
N SER A 1 4.41 0.18 -34.13
CA SER A 1 4.90 -1.13 -34.60
C SER A 1 6.18 -1.58 -33.90
N GLU A 2 7.08 -0.67 -33.54
CA GLU A 2 8.33 -1.01 -32.82
C GLU A 2 8.08 -1.50 -31.38
N CYS A 3 7.07 -0.99 -30.69
CA CYS A 3 6.68 -1.46 -29.36
C CYS A 3 6.15 -2.90 -29.35
N LEU A 4 5.45 -3.33 -30.41
CA LEU A 4 4.95 -4.70 -30.55
C LEU A 4 6.07 -5.69 -30.84
N VAL A 5 7.05 -5.29 -31.65
CA VAL A 5 8.26 -6.10 -31.94
C VAL A 5 9.11 -6.29 -30.68
N GLY A 6 9.24 -5.26 -29.85
CA GLY A 6 9.92 -5.34 -28.55
C GLY A 6 9.22 -6.33 -27.60
N SER A 7 7.90 -6.30 -27.52
CA SER A 7 7.13 -7.22 -26.67
C SER A 7 7.17 -8.68 -27.14
N GLU A 8 7.15 -8.93 -28.46
CA GLU A 8 7.33 -10.28 -29.01
C GLU A 8 8.73 -10.84 -28.79
N MET A 9 9.77 -10.03 -28.93
CA MET A 9 11.13 -10.42 -28.56
C MET A 9 11.23 -10.78 -27.08
N CYS A 10 10.64 -9.97 -26.20
CA CYS A 10 10.61 -10.25 -24.75
C CYS A 10 9.87 -11.55 -24.42
N ILE A 11 8.79 -11.87 -25.14
CA ILE A 11 8.04 -13.12 -24.97
C ILE A 11 8.85 -14.34 -25.45
N ARG A 12 9.52 -14.24 -26.58
CA ARG A 12 10.40 -15.31 -27.12
C ARG A 12 11.61 -15.55 -26.22
N ASP A 13 12.27 -14.49 -25.78
CA ASP A 13 13.40 -14.59 -24.86
C ASP A 13 12.96 -15.23 -23.52
N ARG A 14 11.78 -14.90 -23.01
CA ARG A 14 11.22 -15.51 -21.80
C ARG A 14 11.03 -17.03 -21.94
N HIS A 15 10.55 -17.50 -23.08
CA HIS A 15 10.42 -18.94 -23.36
C HIS A 15 11.77 -19.65 -23.50
N SER A 16 12.78 -18.98 -24.04
CA SER A 16 14.13 -19.55 -24.14
C SER A 16 14.85 -19.61 -22.78
N TRP A 17 14.55 -18.69 -21.87
CA TRP A 17 15.15 -18.67 -20.52
C TRP A 17 14.59 -19.79 -19.61
N GLY A 18 13.28 -19.96 -19.57
CA GLY A 18 12.63 -20.94 -18.70
C GLY A 18 12.95 -22.40 -19.01
N ASN A 19 13.37 -22.71 -20.25
CA ASN A 19 13.67 -24.07 -20.65
C ASN A 19 15.13 -24.52 -20.37
N ASN A 20 16.06 -23.56 -20.19
CA ASN A 20 17.49 -23.86 -20.11
C ASN A 20 18.14 -23.56 -18.75
N HIS A 21 17.51 -22.75 -17.89
CA HIS A 21 18.10 -22.30 -16.63
C HIS A 21 17.12 -22.49 -15.48
N LYS A 22 17.26 -23.57 -14.72
CA LYS A 22 16.39 -23.89 -13.57
C LYS A 22 16.81 -23.21 -12.27
N GLN A 23 18.02 -22.66 -12.21
CA GLN A 23 18.54 -21.91 -11.08
C GLN A 23 19.20 -20.63 -11.54
N ILE A 24 19.14 -19.57 -10.73
CA ILE A 24 19.77 -18.28 -11.07
C ILE A 24 21.29 -18.42 -11.27
N ALA A 25 21.93 -19.35 -10.56
CA ALA A 25 23.36 -19.63 -10.70
C ALA A 25 23.75 -20.11 -12.10
N ASP A 26 22.79 -20.69 -12.83
CA ASP A 26 22.99 -21.15 -14.21
C ASP A 26 22.74 -20.04 -15.25
N LEU A 27 22.15 -18.90 -14.81
CA LEU A 27 21.84 -17.78 -15.69
C LEU A 27 23.11 -16.94 -15.94
N PRO A 28 23.58 -16.86 -17.20
CA PRO A 28 24.75 -16.03 -17.52
C PRO A 28 24.54 -14.57 -17.11
N ASN A 29 25.56 -13.97 -16.49
CA ASN A 29 25.48 -12.56 -16.02
C ASN A 29 25.14 -11.59 -17.17
N GLU A 30 25.61 -11.86 -18.38
CA GLU A 30 25.28 -11.05 -19.58
C GLU A 30 23.76 -11.11 -19.90
N LEU A 31 23.16 -12.28 -19.78
CA LEU A 31 21.73 -12.47 -20.03
C LEU A 31 20.92 -11.80 -18.92
N LEU A 32 21.32 -11.92 -17.66
CA LEU A 32 20.70 -11.22 -16.54
C LEU A 32 20.79 -9.70 -16.70
N ARG A 33 21.96 -9.17 -17.09
CA ARG A 33 22.15 -7.75 -17.38
C ARG A 33 21.23 -7.29 -18.53
N LYS A 34 21.17 -8.06 -19.62
CA LYS A 34 20.27 -7.77 -20.75
C LYS A 34 18.80 -7.73 -20.29
N ALA A 35 18.38 -8.69 -19.45
CA ALA A 35 17.05 -8.70 -18.87
C ALA A 35 16.76 -7.43 -18.07
N LYS A 36 17.68 -7.01 -17.19
CA LYS A 36 17.50 -5.78 -16.40
C LYS A 36 17.45 -4.53 -17.27
N VAL A 37 18.28 -4.43 -18.31
CA VAL A 37 18.25 -3.34 -19.29
C VAL A 37 16.91 -3.29 -20.04
N GLN A 38 16.32 -4.45 -20.31
CA GLN A 38 15.01 -4.56 -20.96
C GLN A 38 13.82 -4.36 -20.02
N GLY A 39 14.06 -4.05 -18.72
CA GLY A 39 13.02 -3.74 -17.75
C GLY A 39 12.43 -4.94 -17.02
N PHE A 40 13.02 -6.11 -17.09
CA PHE A 40 12.56 -7.25 -16.28
C PHE A 40 12.86 -7.02 -14.81
N SER A 41 11.84 -7.09 -13.97
CA SER A 41 11.99 -7.04 -12.52
C SER A 41 12.63 -8.31 -11.96
N ASP A 42 13.17 -8.24 -10.73
CA ASP A 42 13.69 -9.41 -10.02
C ASP A 42 12.60 -10.49 -9.85
N PHE A 43 11.34 -10.07 -9.65
CA PHE A 43 10.17 -10.95 -9.64
C PHE A 43 9.98 -11.69 -10.97
N GLN A 44 10.04 -10.96 -12.09
CA GLN A 44 9.87 -11.56 -13.42
C GLN A 44 11.00 -12.53 -13.76
N VAL A 45 12.23 -12.21 -13.34
CA VAL A 45 13.38 -13.11 -13.48
C VAL A 45 13.19 -14.37 -12.64
N ALA A 46 12.86 -14.25 -11.35
CA ALA A 46 12.59 -15.39 -10.46
C ALA A 46 11.52 -16.32 -11.03
N ARG A 47 10.44 -15.73 -11.54
CA ARG A 47 9.36 -16.49 -12.19
C ARG A 47 9.82 -17.17 -13.49
N ALA A 48 10.64 -16.49 -14.30
CA ALA A 48 11.12 -17.01 -15.58
C ALA A 48 12.05 -18.21 -15.42
N ILE A 49 12.91 -18.21 -14.38
CA ILE A 49 13.77 -19.36 -14.07
C ILE A 49 13.05 -20.49 -13.35
N GLY A 50 11.74 -20.32 -13.06
CA GLY A 50 10.95 -21.32 -12.35
C GLY A 50 11.37 -21.54 -10.91
N TYR A 51 11.65 -20.44 -10.17
CA TYR A 51 12.02 -20.54 -8.76
C TYR A 51 10.98 -21.35 -7.97
N GLU A 52 11.43 -22.41 -7.32
CA GLU A 52 10.60 -23.30 -6.51
C GLU A 52 10.67 -22.85 -5.05
N GLY A 53 9.58 -22.26 -4.53
CA GLY A 53 9.50 -21.72 -3.18
C GLY A 53 8.63 -20.48 -3.10
N ASP A 54 8.72 -19.77 -1.98
CA ASP A 54 8.06 -18.49 -1.84
C ASP A 54 8.65 -17.48 -2.84
N MET A 55 7.78 -16.76 -3.54
CA MET A 55 8.20 -15.81 -4.57
C MET A 55 8.95 -14.62 -3.96
N GLU A 56 8.69 -14.26 -2.70
CA GLU A 56 9.43 -13.24 -1.98
C GLU A 56 10.91 -13.63 -1.80
N ASP A 57 11.15 -14.89 -1.43
CA ASP A 57 12.51 -15.44 -1.35
C ASP A 57 13.17 -15.48 -2.73
N GLY A 58 12.38 -15.76 -3.78
CA GLY A 58 12.85 -15.75 -5.16
C GLY A 58 13.32 -14.35 -5.61
N ILE A 59 12.60 -13.30 -5.25
CA ILE A 59 12.98 -11.90 -5.51
C ILE A 59 14.30 -11.57 -4.81
N LEU A 60 14.43 -11.89 -3.53
CA LEU A 60 15.63 -11.65 -2.75
C LEU A 60 16.84 -12.44 -3.28
N TYR A 61 16.61 -13.67 -3.73
CA TYR A 61 17.62 -14.50 -4.35
C TYR A 61 18.15 -13.88 -5.65
N VAL A 62 17.27 -13.44 -6.54
CA VAL A 62 17.68 -12.75 -7.79
C VAL A 62 18.41 -11.44 -7.45
N ARG A 63 17.87 -10.65 -6.52
CA ARG A 63 18.49 -9.40 -6.08
C ARG A 63 19.90 -9.61 -5.56
N LYS A 64 20.10 -10.59 -4.68
CA LYS A 64 21.43 -10.93 -4.15
C LYS A 64 22.39 -11.28 -5.28
N HIS A 65 22.00 -12.18 -6.17
CA HIS A 65 22.85 -12.64 -7.28
C HIS A 65 23.23 -11.50 -8.23
N ARG A 66 22.27 -10.64 -8.64
CA ARG A 66 22.61 -9.50 -9.52
C ARG A 66 23.54 -8.49 -8.87
N LYS A 67 23.42 -8.26 -7.55
CA LYS A 67 24.31 -7.38 -6.81
C LYS A 67 25.73 -7.95 -6.73
N GLU A 68 25.87 -9.24 -6.45
CA GLU A 68 27.16 -9.94 -6.44
C GLU A 68 27.83 -9.92 -7.82
N ALA A 69 27.02 -9.97 -8.90
CA ALA A 69 27.50 -9.84 -10.29
C ALA A 69 27.77 -8.39 -10.73
N GLY A 70 27.60 -7.40 -9.85
CA GLY A 70 27.76 -5.98 -10.20
C GLY A 70 26.72 -5.45 -11.19
N ILE A 71 25.53 -6.07 -11.22
CA ILE A 71 24.39 -5.62 -12.05
C ILE A 71 23.51 -4.75 -11.17
N LEU A 72 23.86 -3.47 -11.11
CA LEU A 72 23.20 -2.45 -10.32
C LEU A 72 22.64 -1.36 -11.24
N PRO A 73 21.48 -0.77 -10.90
CA PRO A 73 21.02 0.42 -11.62
C PRO A 73 21.87 1.63 -11.25
N VAL A 74 21.88 2.60 -12.12
CA VAL A 74 22.45 3.92 -11.87
C VAL A 74 21.34 4.95 -11.83
N VAL A 75 21.56 6.07 -11.13
CA VAL A 75 20.64 7.17 -11.02
C VAL A 75 20.95 8.22 -12.07
N LYS A 76 19.93 8.56 -12.84
CA LYS A 76 20.00 9.61 -13.85
C LYS A 76 19.07 10.76 -13.49
N GLN A 77 19.53 11.98 -13.83
CA GLN A 77 18.74 13.19 -13.69
C GLN A 77 17.91 13.39 -14.94
N ILE A 78 16.63 13.76 -14.77
CA ILE A 78 15.74 14.05 -15.91
C ILE A 78 16.15 15.40 -16.49
N ASP A 79 16.55 15.39 -17.75
CA ASP A 79 16.87 16.60 -18.50
C ASP A 79 15.58 17.23 -19.04
N THR A 80 15.28 18.43 -18.55
CA THR A 80 14.13 19.24 -18.99
C THR A 80 14.51 20.34 -20.01
N LEU A 81 15.78 20.40 -20.40
CA LEU A 81 16.33 21.47 -21.23
C LEU A 81 16.90 20.96 -22.56
N ALA A 82 16.56 19.74 -22.96
CA ALA A 82 17.01 19.13 -24.23
C ALA A 82 18.54 19.16 -24.44
N ALA A 83 19.31 19.00 -23.37
CA ALA A 83 20.76 19.08 -23.32
C ALA A 83 21.38 20.43 -23.76
N GLU A 84 20.60 21.49 -23.86
CA GLU A 84 21.11 22.85 -24.14
C GLU A 84 21.86 23.43 -22.95
N TYR A 85 21.46 23.05 -21.72
CA TYR A 85 22.14 23.38 -20.47
C TYR A 85 22.20 22.15 -19.56
N PRO A 86 23.16 22.07 -18.63
CA PRO A 86 23.17 21.02 -17.60
C PRO A 86 21.85 21.04 -16.82
N ALA A 87 21.20 19.89 -16.69
CA ALA A 87 19.98 19.74 -15.89
C ALA A 87 20.26 20.09 -14.42
N GLN A 88 19.41 20.93 -13.84
CA GLN A 88 19.50 21.37 -12.44
C GLN A 88 18.27 20.96 -11.62
N THR A 89 17.39 20.14 -12.22
CA THR A 89 16.20 19.64 -11.56
C THR A 89 16.57 18.60 -10.51
N ASN A 90 15.73 18.44 -9.49
CA ASN A 90 15.87 17.37 -8.50
C ASN A 90 15.19 16.07 -8.96
N TYR A 91 14.79 15.97 -10.22
CA TYR A 91 14.09 14.83 -10.82
C TYR A 91 15.05 13.72 -11.20
N LEU A 92 14.91 12.58 -10.57
CA LEU A 92 15.80 11.43 -10.71
C LEU A 92 15.00 10.18 -11.12
N TYR A 93 15.68 9.23 -11.75
CA TYR A 93 15.14 7.90 -12.03
C TYR A 93 16.26 6.86 -12.07
N LEU A 94 15.92 5.59 -11.85
CA LEU A 94 16.88 4.49 -11.94
C LEU A 94 16.85 3.84 -13.31
N THR A 95 18.05 3.50 -13.82
CA THR A 95 18.17 2.78 -15.09
C THR A 95 19.37 1.83 -15.07
N TYR A 96 19.24 0.71 -15.78
CA TYR A 96 20.35 -0.20 -16.03
C TYR A 96 21.11 0.13 -17.33
N SER A 97 20.65 1.12 -18.09
CA SER A 97 21.27 1.55 -19.35
C SER A 97 22.35 2.62 -19.18
N GLY A 98 22.55 3.13 -17.95
CA GLY A 98 23.56 4.13 -17.65
C GLY A 98 24.89 3.52 -17.24
N VAL A 99 25.95 4.35 -17.24
CA VAL A 99 27.33 3.98 -16.85
C VAL A 99 27.67 4.47 -15.44
N ALA A 100 27.16 5.65 -15.05
CA ALA A 100 27.46 6.29 -13.77
C ALA A 100 26.24 7.06 -13.26
N ASN A 101 26.23 7.33 -11.96
CA ASN A 101 25.23 8.21 -11.33
C ASN A 101 25.47 9.67 -11.72
N ASP A 102 24.40 10.42 -11.96
CA ASP A 102 24.46 11.87 -12.19
C ASP A 102 24.47 12.67 -10.88
N VAL A 103 24.18 12.02 -9.75
CA VAL A 103 24.15 12.65 -8.43
C VAL A 103 25.18 12.03 -7.49
N HIS A 104 25.64 12.84 -6.54
CA HIS A 104 26.55 12.40 -5.48
C HIS A 104 25.78 12.12 -4.18
N TYR A 105 26.13 11.00 -3.53
CA TYR A 105 25.56 10.61 -2.25
C TYR A 105 26.57 10.93 -1.13
N LEU A 106 26.08 11.64 -0.10
CA LEU A 106 26.95 12.05 1.01
C LEU A 106 27.18 10.92 2.02
N GLY A 107 26.27 9.93 2.09
CA GLY A 107 26.38 8.80 3.01
C GLY A 107 26.33 9.17 4.50
N ASP A 108 25.80 10.36 4.83
CA ASP A 108 25.83 10.95 6.17
C ASP A 108 24.59 10.61 7.01
N HIS A 109 23.73 9.73 6.53
CA HIS A 109 22.45 9.33 7.18
C HIS A 109 21.53 10.51 7.56
N LYS A 110 21.67 11.67 6.91
CA LYS A 110 20.86 12.86 7.18
C LYS A 110 19.72 13.08 6.19
N SER A 111 19.24 12.02 5.58
CA SER A 111 18.05 12.04 4.73
C SER A 111 16.93 11.19 5.30
N ILE A 112 15.70 11.57 5.01
CA ILE A 112 14.49 10.80 5.29
C ILE A 112 13.74 10.64 3.98
N VAL A 113 13.36 9.40 3.69
CA VAL A 113 12.60 9.07 2.48
C VAL A 113 11.12 9.02 2.80
N VAL A 114 10.30 9.61 1.95
CA VAL A 114 8.84 9.52 1.99
C VAL A 114 8.37 8.75 0.76
N LEU A 115 7.57 7.73 0.96
CA LEU A 115 6.94 6.99 -0.13
C LEU A 115 5.59 7.62 -0.45
N GLY A 116 5.39 7.98 -1.72
CA GLY A 116 4.13 8.54 -2.20
C GLY A 116 3.07 7.49 -2.48
N SER A 117 1.91 7.92 -2.92
CA SER A 117 0.76 7.05 -3.21
C SER A 117 0.82 6.36 -4.58
N GLY A 118 1.76 6.74 -5.43
CA GLY A 118 1.80 6.27 -6.81
C GLY A 118 0.72 6.90 -7.68
N ALA A 119 0.48 6.31 -8.85
CA ALA A 119 -0.53 6.78 -9.79
C ALA A 119 -1.75 5.85 -9.74
N TYR A 120 -2.74 6.17 -8.91
CA TYR A 120 -4.04 5.50 -8.96
C TYR A 120 -4.84 5.96 -10.18
N ARG A 121 -5.17 7.23 -10.18
CA ARG A 121 -5.81 7.97 -11.28
C ARG A 121 -5.71 9.47 -10.98
N ILE A 122 -5.79 10.30 -12.01
CA ILE A 122 -5.77 11.76 -11.85
C ILE A 122 -6.93 12.20 -10.95
N GLY A 123 -6.62 13.03 -9.96
CA GLY A 123 -7.59 13.61 -9.04
C GLY A 123 -8.06 12.70 -7.92
N SER A 124 -7.50 11.48 -7.77
CA SER A 124 -7.77 10.61 -6.62
C SER A 124 -6.57 10.58 -5.67
N SER A 125 -6.86 10.27 -4.39
CA SER A 125 -5.82 10.10 -3.35
C SER A 125 -5.02 11.38 -3.05
N VAL A 126 -5.62 12.54 -3.26
CA VAL A 126 -5.01 13.85 -2.98
C VAL A 126 -4.70 14.06 -1.51
N GLU A 127 -5.44 13.42 -0.62
CA GLU A 127 -5.23 13.39 0.83
C GLU A 127 -3.88 12.76 1.20
N PHE A 128 -3.50 11.69 0.54
CA PHE A 128 -2.20 11.04 0.76
C PHE A 128 -1.06 11.93 0.28
N ASP A 129 -1.23 12.58 -0.87
CA ASP A 129 -0.25 13.50 -1.39
C ASP A 129 -0.05 14.70 -0.46
N TRP A 130 -1.13 15.25 0.07
CA TRP A 130 -1.08 16.33 1.07
C TRP A 130 -0.31 15.90 2.32
N CYS A 131 -0.56 14.70 2.85
CA CYS A 131 0.19 14.16 3.98
C CYS A 131 1.68 14.01 3.64
N GLY A 132 2.00 13.51 2.46
CA GLY A 132 3.36 13.38 1.96
C GLY A 132 4.07 14.75 1.87
N VAL A 133 3.43 15.76 1.30
CA VAL A 133 3.95 17.14 1.21
C VAL A 133 4.20 17.73 2.61
N GLN A 134 3.29 17.53 3.56
CA GLN A 134 3.50 18.02 4.94
C GLN A 134 4.66 17.30 5.63
N ALA A 135 4.84 16.00 5.39
CA ALA A 135 5.99 15.25 5.88
C ALA A 135 7.29 15.80 5.29
N LEU A 136 7.39 16.00 3.97
CA LEU A 136 8.56 16.58 3.31
C LEU A 136 8.91 17.97 3.85
N ASN A 137 7.91 18.83 3.99
CA ASN A 137 8.09 20.18 4.55
C ASN A 137 8.59 20.13 6.00
N THR A 138 8.10 19.19 6.80
CA THR A 138 8.54 19.04 8.20
C THR A 138 9.97 18.52 8.26
N ILE A 139 10.33 17.52 7.44
CA ILE A 139 11.68 16.99 7.33
C ILE A 139 12.69 18.12 7.04
N ARG A 140 12.38 18.99 6.06
CA ARG A 140 13.24 20.14 5.72
C ARG A 140 13.34 21.16 6.86
N LYS A 141 12.22 21.46 7.55
CA LYS A 141 12.21 22.39 8.71
C LYS A 141 13.06 21.87 9.88
N GLU A 142 13.11 20.57 10.07
CA GLU A 142 13.94 19.93 11.09
C GLU A 142 15.41 19.75 10.65
N GLY A 143 15.79 20.28 9.50
CA GLY A 143 17.18 20.28 9.00
C GLY A 143 17.64 18.95 8.41
N TRP A 144 16.72 18.09 8.01
CA TRP A 144 17.00 16.87 7.29
C TRP A 144 16.81 17.05 5.79
N ARG A 145 17.52 16.27 4.99
CA ARG A 145 17.24 16.19 3.55
C ARG A 145 15.98 15.36 3.31
N SER A 146 15.08 15.91 2.53
CA SER A 146 13.84 15.27 2.14
C SER A 146 14.01 14.54 0.80
N VAL A 147 13.63 13.28 0.75
CA VAL A 147 13.64 12.46 -0.45
C VAL A 147 12.24 11.91 -0.68
N MET A 148 11.71 12.11 -1.88
CA MET A 148 10.42 11.56 -2.30
C MET A 148 10.61 10.47 -3.32
N ILE A 149 9.88 9.37 -3.18
CA ILE A 149 9.74 8.35 -4.22
C ILE A 149 8.26 8.33 -4.63
N ASN A 150 7.97 8.76 -5.83
CA ASN A 150 6.61 8.75 -6.38
C ASN A 150 6.65 8.78 -7.91
N TYR A 151 5.67 8.17 -8.56
CA TYR A 151 5.57 8.14 -10.02
C TYR A 151 4.28 8.76 -10.58
N ASN A 152 3.55 9.51 -9.75
CA ASN A 152 2.43 10.31 -10.21
C ASN A 152 2.92 11.70 -10.67
N PRO A 153 2.87 12.03 -11.97
CA PRO A 153 3.36 13.33 -12.46
C PRO A 153 2.40 14.47 -12.21
N GLU A 154 1.16 14.19 -11.83
CA GLU A 154 0.06 15.17 -11.70
C GLU A 154 -0.27 15.44 -10.23
N THR A 155 0.74 15.55 -9.37
CA THR A 155 0.52 15.76 -7.95
C THR A 155 1.60 16.66 -7.33
N VAL A 156 1.26 17.35 -6.23
CA VAL A 156 2.11 18.39 -5.62
C VAL A 156 3.41 17.81 -5.03
N SER A 157 3.39 16.59 -4.49
CA SER A 157 4.61 15.98 -3.95
C SER A 157 5.70 15.75 -5.00
N THR A 158 5.34 15.76 -6.27
CA THR A 158 6.26 15.60 -7.39
C THR A 158 6.63 16.93 -8.07
N ASP A 159 6.25 18.06 -7.49
CA ASP A 159 6.73 19.37 -7.94
C ASP A 159 8.22 19.55 -7.56
N TYR A 160 8.95 20.30 -8.41
CA TYR A 160 10.42 20.42 -8.34
C TYR A 160 10.94 21.04 -7.03
N ASP A 161 10.12 21.81 -6.33
CA ASP A 161 10.50 22.55 -5.12
C ASP A 161 10.01 21.90 -3.81
N MET A 162 9.29 20.77 -3.89
CA MET A 162 8.68 20.13 -2.72
C MET A 162 9.67 19.32 -1.89
N CYS A 163 10.74 18.81 -2.48
CA CYS A 163 11.76 18.04 -1.78
C CYS A 163 13.16 18.30 -2.34
N ASP A 164 14.18 17.82 -1.62
CA ASP A 164 15.58 17.97 -2.07
C ASP A 164 15.93 16.99 -3.18
N ARG A 165 15.30 15.80 -3.19
CA ARG A 165 15.42 14.79 -4.25
C ARG A 165 14.10 14.11 -4.49
N LEU A 166 13.74 13.99 -5.76
CA LEU A 166 12.53 13.32 -6.23
C LEU A 166 12.91 12.18 -7.17
N TYR A 167 12.60 10.96 -6.78
CA TYR A 167 12.70 9.80 -7.65
C TYR A 167 11.36 9.54 -8.33
N PHE A 168 11.31 9.80 -9.63
CA PHE A 168 10.24 9.34 -10.51
C PHE A 168 10.49 7.87 -10.83
N ASP A 169 10.05 7.00 -9.94
CA ASP A 169 10.25 5.57 -10.11
C ASP A 169 9.10 4.78 -9.47
N GLU A 170 8.96 3.54 -9.85
CA GLU A 170 7.92 2.68 -9.33
C GLU A 170 8.06 2.43 -7.83
N LEU A 171 6.93 2.40 -7.13
CA LEU A 171 6.85 2.00 -5.72
C LEU A 171 6.82 0.48 -5.57
N THR A 172 7.75 -0.21 -6.23
CA THR A 172 7.98 -1.64 -6.07
C THR A 172 9.08 -1.90 -5.05
N PHE A 173 9.05 -3.06 -4.41
CA PHE A 173 10.08 -3.43 -3.44
C PHE A 173 11.49 -3.32 -4.02
N GLU A 174 11.70 -3.78 -5.25
CA GLU A 174 13.01 -3.74 -5.92
C GLU A 174 13.52 -2.31 -6.07
N ARG A 175 12.67 -1.41 -6.62
CA ARG A 175 13.06 -0.02 -6.89
C ARG A 175 13.28 0.77 -5.61
N VAL A 176 12.36 0.62 -4.66
CA VAL A 176 12.50 1.27 -3.34
C VAL A 176 13.79 0.82 -2.65
N MET A 177 14.08 -0.49 -2.61
CA MET A 177 15.32 -0.99 -2.01
C MET A 177 16.59 -0.51 -2.73
N ASP A 178 16.57 -0.41 -4.07
CA ASP A 178 17.74 0.12 -4.81
C ASP A 178 17.98 1.60 -4.47
N ILE A 179 16.92 2.41 -4.35
CA ILE A 179 17.01 3.82 -3.95
C ILE A 179 17.49 3.94 -2.50
N LEU A 180 16.94 3.16 -1.57
CA LEU A 180 17.32 3.20 -0.16
C LEU A 180 18.77 2.82 0.07
N GLU A 181 19.29 1.85 -0.69
CA GLU A 181 20.71 1.49 -0.61
C GLU A 181 21.64 2.61 -1.13
N LEU A 182 21.21 3.37 -2.13
CA LEU A 182 21.95 4.51 -2.66
C LEU A 182 21.89 5.72 -1.73
N GLU A 183 20.70 6.08 -1.24
CA GLU A 183 20.48 7.23 -0.36
C GLU A 183 20.99 7.00 1.06
N ASN A 184 21.02 5.74 1.51
CA ASN A 184 21.40 5.36 2.88
C ASN A 184 20.72 6.27 3.93
N PRO A 185 19.38 6.37 3.94
CA PRO A 185 18.66 7.33 4.76
C PRO A 185 18.66 6.94 6.24
N HIS A 186 18.29 7.90 7.09
CA HIS A 186 17.99 7.62 8.50
C HIS A 186 16.77 6.69 8.66
N GLY A 187 15.79 6.83 7.79
CA GLY A 187 14.61 5.99 7.77
C GLY A 187 13.63 6.37 6.66
N VAL A 188 12.52 5.64 6.63
CA VAL A 188 11.48 5.73 5.59
C VAL A 188 10.12 5.96 6.24
N ILE A 189 9.35 6.92 5.73
CA ILE A 189 7.94 7.14 6.08
C ILE A 189 7.08 6.46 5.02
N VAL A 190 6.27 5.50 5.43
CA VAL A 190 5.36 4.74 4.56
C VAL A 190 3.89 5.14 4.75
N SER A 191 3.50 5.57 5.94
CA SER A 191 2.10 5.79 6.35
C SER A 191 1.41 6.99 5.70
N THR A 192 2.12 7.79 4.91
CA THR A 192 1.55 8.94 4.20
C THR A 192 1.16 8.65 2.75
N GLY A 193 1.45 7.45 2.24
CA GLY A 193 1.24 7.08 0.84
C GLY A 193 0.06 6.13 0.57
N GLY A 194 -0.69 5.75 1.60
CA GLY A 194 -1.80 4.80 1.48
C GLY A 194 -1.35 3.36 1.26
N GLN A 195 -2.16 2.58 0.57
CA GLN A 195 -2.02 1.12 0.46
C GLN A 195 -0.71 0.65 -0.18
N ILE A 196 -0.22 1.35 -1.22
CA ILE A 196 0.97 0.90 -1.96
C ILE A 196 2.22 0.87 -1.06
N PRO A 197 2.60 1.97 -0.37
CA PRO A 197 3.73 1.91 0.55
C PRO A 197 3.47 1.08 1.81
N ASN A 198 2.23 1.02 2.33
CA ASN A 198 1.90 0.16 3.46
C ASN A 198 2.20 -1.31 3.17
N ASN A 199 1.87 -1.80 1.97
CA ASN A 199 2.19 -3.15 1.52
C ASN A 199 3.70 -3.46 1.45
N LEU A 200 4.54 -2.42 1.41
CA LEU A 200 6.00 -2.60 1.42
C LEU A 200 6.58 -2.63 2.84
N ALA A 201 5.84 -2.17 3.86
CA ALA A 201 6.35 -1.93 5.20
C ALA A 201 7.02 -3.17 5.81
N LEU A 202 6.34 -4.32 5.87
CA LEU A 202 6.90 -5.57 6.41
C LEU A 202 8.13 -6.05 5.63
N ARG A 203 8.10 -5.92 4.30
CA ARG A 203 9.20 -6.36 3.44
C ARG A 203 10.44 -5.50 3.63
N LEU A 204 10.26 -4.19 3.80
CA LEU A 204 11.36 -3.25 4.09
C LEU A 204 11.93 -3.48 5.50
N ASP A 205 11.07 -3.67 6.50
CA ASP A 205 11.45 -3.98 7.88
C ASP A 205 12.27 -5.29 7.95
N ALA A 206 11.86 -6.33 7.21
CA ALA A 206 12.59 -7.59 7.10
C ALA A 206 14.01 -7.43 6.47
N GLN A 207 14.26 -6.35 5.76
CA GLN A 207 15.59 -5.99 5.25
C GLN A 207 16.32 -4.98 6.17
N ASN A 208 15.87 -4.81 7.41
CA ASN A 208 16.43 -3.89 8.41
C ASN A 208 16.36 -2.41 7.99
N ILE A 209 15.39 -2.04 7.16
CA ILE A 209 15.11 -0.64 6.86
C ILE A 209 14.34 -0.03 8.04
N ASN A 210 14.82 1.10 8.54
CA ASN A 210 14.19 1.81 9.65
C ASN A 210 12.89 2.47 9.18
N ILE A 211 11.74 1.90 9.56
CA ILE A 211 10.42 2.49 9.29
C ILE A 211 10.13 3.54 10.36
N LEU A 212 9.91 4.77 9.92
CA LEU A 212 9.59 5.91 10.78
C LEU A 212 8.07 6.06 10.93
N GLY A 213 7.64 6.35 12.14
CA GLY A 213 6.21 6.45 12.46
C GLY A 213 5.65 5.14 13.02
N THR A 214 4.50 4.73 12.52
CA THR A 214 3.87 3.45 12.92
C THR A 214 4.72 2.28 12.45
N SER A 215 4.97 1.30 13.33
CA SER A 215 5.81 0.15 13.01
C SER A 215 5.20 -0.71 11.90
N ALA A 216 6.06 -1.35 11.11
CA ALA A 216 5.62 -2.26 10.04
C ALA A 216 4.65 -3.35 10.54
N LYS A 217 4.90 -3.90 11.73
CA LYS A 217 4.01 -4.88 12.38
C LYS A 217 2.65 -4.29 12.74
N SER A 218 2.60 -3.04 13.18
CA SER A 218 1.34 -2.38 13.52
C SER A 218 0.54 -2.02 12.28
N ILE A 219 1.21 -1.63 11.19
CA ILE A 219 0.60 -1.43 9.88
C ILE A 219 -0.02 -2.74 9.39
N ASP A 220 0.72 -3.84 9.42
CA ASP A 220 0.23 -5.16 9.04
C ASP A 220 -0.96 -5.63 9.90
N ASN A 221 -0.92 -5.37 11.20
CA ASN A 221 -2.03 -5.68 12.09
C ASN A 221 -3.29 -4.85 11.80
N ALA A 222 -3.15 -3.64 11.26
CA ALA A 222 -4.29 -2.81 10.86
C ALA A 222 -4.85 -3.21 9.49
N GLU A 223 -3.97 -3.52 8.55
CA GLU A 223 -4.34 -3.87 7.16
C GLU A 223 -4.87 -5.30 7.01
N ASP A 224 -4.37 -6.22 7.84
CA ASP A 224 -4.84 -7.61 7.87
C ASP A 224 -6.11 -7.71 8.69
N ARG A 225 -7.20 -8.06 8.02
CA ARG A 225 -8.53 -8.07 8.63
C ARG A 225 -8.66 -9.05 9.79
N GLU A 226 -8.07 -10.21 9.71
CA GLU A 226 -8.11 -11.21 10.78
C GLU A 226 -7.36 -10.70 12.01
N LYS A 227 -6.15 -10.18 11.82
CA LYS A 227 -5.34 -9.60 12.90
C LYS A 227 -6.01 -8.39 13.53
N PHE A 228 -6.59 -7.51 12.70
CA PHE A 228 -7.32 -6.34 13.17
C PHE A 228 -8.55 -6.73 13.98
N SER A 229 -9.38 -7.65 13.48
CA SER A 229 -10.55 -8.15 14.19
C SER A 229 -10.20 -8.84 15.52
N ALA A 230 -9.18 -9.68 15.53
CA ALA A 230 -8.68 -10.32 16.75
C ALA A 230 -8.15 -9.28 17.77
N MET A 231 -7.57 -8.20 17.28
CA MET A 231 -7.15 -7.08 18.12
C MET A 231 -8.35 -6.34 18.72
N LEU A 232 -9.39 -6.04 17.92
CA LEU A 232 -10.63 -5.41 18.39
C LEU A 232 -11.32 -6.25 19.47
N ASP A 233 -11.44 -7.55 19.26
CA ASP A 233 -12.01 -8.47 20.25
C ASP A 233 -11.23 -8.46 21.56
N ARG A 234 -9.90 -8.46 21.50
CA ARG A 234 -9.02 -8.42 22.67
C ARG A 234 -9.18 -7.13 23.49
N ILE A 235 -9.42 -6.00 22.85
CA ILE A 235 -9.65 -4.71 23.53
C ILE A 235 -11.13 -4.43 23.82
N GLY A 236 -12.04 -5.36 23.48
CA GLY A 236 -13.47 -5.25 23.75
C GLY A 236 -14.17 -4.16 22.91
N VAL A 237 -13.72 -3.93 21.69
CA VAL A 237 -14.32 -3.00 20.74
C VAL A 237 -15.21 -3.74 19.77
N ASP A 238 -16.44 -3.26 19.64
CA ASP A 238 -17.46 -3.87 18.77
C ASP A 238 -17.15 -3.68 17.29
N GLN A 239 -17.40 -4.74 16.52
CA GLN A 239 -17.30 -4.80 15.06
C GLN A 239 -18.51 -5.54 14.48
N PRO A 240 -18.85 -5.38 13.17
CA PRO A 240 -19.83 -6.25 12.53
C PRO A 240 -19.39 -7.70 12.64
N ARG A 241 -20.31 -8.61 12.95
CA ARG A 241 -19.98 -10.04 12.96
C ARG A 241 -19.47 -10.45 11.60
N TRP A 242 -18.43 -11.25 11.59
CA TRP A 242 -17.78 -11.70 10.36
C TRP A 242 -17.22 -13.10 10.53
N ARG A 243 -17.06 -13.80 9.43
CA ARG A 243 -16.40 -15.11 9.42
C ARG A 243 -15.68 -15.31 8.09
N GLU A 244 -14.48 -15.82 8.15
CA GLU A 244 -13.77 -16.34 6.99
C GLU A 244 -14.27 -17.76 6.73
N LEU A 245 -14.70 -18.03 5.51
CA LEU A 245 -15.45 -19.24 5.21
C LEU A 245 -14.76 -20.02 4.11
N THR A 246 -14.56 -21.31 4.41
CA THR A 246 -13.92 -22.27 3.50
C THR A 246 -14.92 -23.28 2.94
N SER A 247 -16.11 -23.43 3.53
CA SER A 247 -17.16 -24.35 3.08
C SER A 247 -18.53 -23.67 2.99
N MET A 248 -19.43 -24.26 2.21
CA MET A 248 -20.83 -23.79 2.11
C MET A 248 -21.62 -24.03 3.40
N ASP A 249 -21.30 -25.06 4.14
CA ASP A 249 -21.97 -25.40 5.41
C ASP A 249 -21.66 -24.34 6.48
N ASP A 250 -20.39 -23.89 6.56
CA ASP A 250 -19.98 -22.80 7.47
C ASP A 250 -20.69 -21.48 7.14
N ILE A 251 -20.94 -21.21 5.85
CA ILE A 251 -21.66 -20.04 5.39
C ILE A 251 -23.09 -20.08 5.85
N GLN A 252 -23.74 -21.23 5.74
CA GLN A 252 -25.14 -21.39 6.12
C GLN A 252 -25.31 -21.23 7.63
N GLU A 253 -24.42 -21.81 8.41
CA GLU A 253 -24.41 -21.63 9.87
C GLU A 253 -24.26 -20.15 10.25
N PHE A 254 -23.32 -19.43 9.60
CA PHE A 254 -23.12 -18.01 9.86
C PHE A 254 -24.36 -17.17 9.52
N VAL A 255 -25.01 -17.45 8.39
CA VAL A 255 -26.22 -16.75 7.98
C VAL A 255 -27.39 -17.03 8.92
N GLU A 256 -27.53 -18.27 9.43
CA GLU A 256 -28.52 -18.60 10.43
C GLU A 256 -28.29 -17.85 11.76
N GLU A 257 -27.01 -17.59 12.10
CA GLU A 257 -26.64 -16.80 13.29
C GLU A 257 -26.92 -15.30 13.14
N VAL A 258 -26.56 -14.69 11.99
CA VAL A 258 -26.61 -13.23 11.84
C VAL A 258 -27.83 -12.70 11.08
N GLY A 259 -28.50 -13.56 10.29
CA GLY A 259 -29.59 -13.18 9.38
C GLY A 259 -29.10 -12.46 8.12
N PHE A 260 -30.03 -12.24 7.19
CA PHE A 260 -29.84 -11.37 6.05
C PHE A 260 -30.18 -9.91 6.38
N PRO A 261 -29.56 -8.93 5.68
CA PRO A 261 -28.56 -9.06 4.62
C PRO A 261 -27.15 -9.32 5.14
N VAL A 262 -26.33 -9.95 4.29
CA VAL A 262 -24.89 -10.18 4.55
C VAL A 262 -24.06 -9.57 3.41
N LEU A 263 -22.84 -9.17 3.74
CA LEU A 263 -21.85 -8.66 2.79
C LEU A 263 -20.85 -9.76 2.49
N VAL A 264 -20.75 -10.12 1.22
CA VAL A 264 -19.76 -11.08 0.71
C VAL A 264 -18.63 -10.32 0.05
N ARG A 265 -17.39 -10.68 0.39
CA ARG A 265 -16.19 -10.10 -0.22
C ARG A 265 -15.06 -11.13 -0.27
N PRO A 266 -14.22 -11.11 -1.32
CA PRO A 266 -12.96 -11.86 -1.32
C PRO A 266 -12.03 -11.32 -0.23
N SER A 267 -11.22 -12.16 0.42
CA SER A 267 -10.26 -11.73 1.44
C SER A 267 -9.18 -10.80 0.89
N TYR A 268 -8.98 -10.81 -0.42
CA TYR A 268 -7.92 -10.07 -1.07
C TYR A 268 -8.43 -9.43 -2.38
N VAL A 269 -9.04 -8.25 -2.28
CA VAL A 269 -9.37 -7.43 -3.47
C VAL A 269 -9.17 -5.97 -3.12
N LEU A 270 -8.32 -5.32 -3.91
CA LEU A 270 -8.14 -3.88 -3.91
C LEU A 270 -9.40 -3.19 -4.46
N SER A 271 -9.88 -2.16 -3.76
CA SER A 271 -10.91 -1.21 -4.22
C SER A 271 -12.34 -1.74 -4.41
N GLY A 272 -12.90 -2.48 -3.46
CA GLY A 272 -14.36 -2.77 -3.45
C GLY A 272 -14.89 -3.60 -4.64
N ALA A 273 -14.04 -3.98 -5.59
CA ALA A 273 -14.41 -4.83 -6.69
C ALA A 273 -14.79 -6.22 -6.17
N ALA A 274 -15.99 -6.69 -6.54
CA ALA A 274 -16.60 -7.94 -6.10
C ALA A 274 -17.11 -7.99 -4.63
N MET A 275 -17.29 -6.85 -3.96
CA MET A 275 -18.12 -6.78 -2.76
C MET A 275 -19.59 -6.74 -3.15
N ASN A 276 -20.42 -7.58 -2.53
CA ASN A 276 -21.85 -7.63 -2.82
C ASN A 276 -22.65 -7.83 -1.54
N VAL A 277 -23.71 -7.04 -1.41
CA VAL A 277 -24.73 -7.24 -0.38
C VAL A 277 -25.72 -8.28 -0.87
N CYS A 278 -25.92 -9.33 -0.10
CA CYS A 278 -26.85 -10.41 -0.39
C CYS A 278 -28.03 -10.31 0.56
N SER A 279 -29.23 -10.18 0.01
CA SER A 279 -30.47 -10.06 0.76
C SER A 279 -31.17 -11.40 0.98
N ASN A 280 -30.71 -12.45 0.32
CA ASN A 280 -31.27 -13.80 0.40
C ASN A 280 -30.24 -14.86 0.00
N GLN A 281 -30.60 -16.12 0.23
CA GLN A 281 -29.76 -17.28 -0.03
C GLN A 281 -29.36 -17.43 -1.50
N GLU A 282 -30.25 -17.14 -2.44
CA GLU A 282 -29.98 -17.28 -3.88
C GLU A 282 -28.88 -16.30 -4.35
N GLU A 283 -28.98 -15.04 -3.89
CA GLU A 283 -27.97 -14.02 -4.16
C GLU A 283 -26.62 -14.41 -3.55
N LEU A 284 -26.63 -14.91 -2.32
CA LEU A 284 -25.43 -15.35 -1.62
C LEU A 284 -24.69 -16.45 -2.41
N GLU A 285 -25.38 -17.51 -2.82
CA GLU A 285 -24.79 -18.59 -3.61
C GLU A 285 -24.23 -18.12 -4.95
N ARG A 286 -24.94 -17.18 -5.60
CA ARG A 286 -24.47 -16.60 -6.87
C ARG A 286 -23.16 -15.82 -6.68
N PHE A 287 -23.08 -14.97 -5.67
CA PHE A 287 -21.91 -14.15 -5.43
C PHE A 287 -20.72 -14.94 -4.88
N LEU A 288 -20.98 -15.98 -4.09
CA LEU A 288 -19.91 -16.90 -3.67
C LEU A 288 -19.24 -17.62 -4.84
N LYS A 289 -20.02 -18.06 -5.81
CA LYS A 289 -19.48 -18.66 -7.05
C LYS A 289 -18.62 -17.66 -7.84
N LEU A 290 -19.02 -16.40 -7.87
CA LEU A 290 -18.24 -15.34 -8.52
C LEU A 290 -16.97 -15.03 -7.75
N ALA A 291 -17.04 -14.90 -6.43
CA ALA A 291 -15.89 -14.62 -5.57
C ALA A 291 -14.85 -15.76 -5.60
N ALA A 292 -15.28 -17.01 -5.57
CA ALA A 292 -14.41 -18.18 -5.70
C ALA A 292 -13.69 -18.25 -7.05
N ASN A 293 -14.30 -17.74 -8.13
CA ASN A 293 -13.67 -17.67 -9.44
C ASN A 293 -12.59 -16.57 -9.52
N VAL A 294 -12.77 -15.48 -8.79
CA VAL A 294 -11.83 -14.35 -8.74
C VAL A 294 -10.64 -14.67 -7.84
N SER A 295 -10.87 -15.38 -6.74
CA SER A 295 -9.84 -15.69 -5.74
C SER A 295 -9.73 -17.19 -5.48
N LYS A 296 -9.06 -17.89 -6.40
CA LYS A 296 -8.85 -19.36 -6.28
C LYS A 296 -7.93 -19.79 -5.12
N LYS A 297 -7.23 -18.85 -4.48
CA LYS A 297 -6.22 -19.13 -3.45
C LYS A 297 -6.55 -18.52 -2.08
N HIS A 298 -7.56 -17.67 -2.00
CA HIS A 298 -7.89 -16.98 -0.76
C HIS A 298 -9.34 -17.23 -0.37
N PRO A 299 -9.63 -17.42 0.93
CA PRO A 299 -10.98 -17.63 1.40
C PRO A 299 -11.88 -16.42 1.13
N VAL A 300 -13.17 -16.64 1.25
CA VAL A 300 -14.19 -15.59 1.13
C VAL A 300 -14.59 -15.17 2.54
N VAL A 301 -14.66 -13.86 2.76
CA VAL A 301 -15.17 -13.28 4.01
C VAL A 301 -16.63 -12.91 3.84
N VAL A 302 -17.47 -13.39 4.76
CA VAL A 302 -18.85 -12.97 4.88
C VAL A 302 -19.01 -12.20 6.19
N SER A 303 -19.67 -11.05 6.13
CA SER A 303 -19.93 -10.22 7.29
C SER A 303 -21.40 -9.77 7.34
N GLN A 304 -21.89 -9.52 8.56
CA GLN A 304 -23.20 -8.93 8.78
C GLN A 304 -23.26 -7.55 8.12
N PHE A 305 -24.30 -7.29 7.32
CA PHE A 305 -24.56 -5.97 6.78
C PHE A 305 -25.56 -5.23 7.68
N ILE A 306 -25.20 -4.03 8.13
CA ILE A 306 -26.03 -3.25 9.05
C ILE A 306 -26.78 -2.19 8.26
N GLU A 307 -28.04 -2.49 7.95
CA GLU A 307 -28.88 -1.57 7.18
C GLU A 307 -29.18 -0.26 7.92
N HIS A 308 -29.21 0.82 7.16
CA HIS A 308 -29.53 2.17 7.65
C HIS A 308 -28.58 2.69 8.72
N ALA A 309 -27.38 2.10 8.83
CA ALA A 309 -26.32 2.67 9.65
C ALA A 309 -25.72 3.90 8.96
N LYS A 310 -25.31 4.87 9.76
CA LYS A 310 -24.47 5.97 9.28
C LYS A 310 -23.03 5.52 9.23
N GLU A 311 -22.34 5.92 8.20
CA GLU A 311 -20.88 5.80 8.14
C GLU A 311 -20.27 7.07 8.71
N VAL A 312 -19.28 6.88 9.57
CA VAL A 312 -18.58 7.95 10.30
C VAL A 312 -17.11 7.66 10.24
N GLU A 313 -16.33 8.67 9.96
CA GLU A 313 -14.88 8.57 9.91
C GLU A 313 -14.22 9.41 11.01
N MET A 314 -13.09 8.94 11.49
CA MET A 314 -12.16 9.73 12.27
C MET A 314 -10.82 9.75 11.57
N ASP A 315 -10.45 10.91 11.04
CA ASP A 315 -9.09 11.21 10.62
C ASP A 315 -8.32 11.76 11.79
N ALA A 316 -7.15 11.19 12.08
CA ALA A 316 -6.39 11.58 13.25
C ALA A 316 -4.88 11.48 13.02
N VAL A 317 -4.15 12.15 13.89
CA VAL A 317 -2.70 12.02 14.04
C VAL A 317 -2.41 11.59 15.46
N ALA A 318 -1.58 10.56 15.63
CA ALA A 318 -1.13 10.10 16.91
C ALA A 318 0.39 10.13 17.05
N GLN A 319 0.86 10.09 18.30
CA GLN A 319 2.26 9.90 18.66
C GLN A 319 2.33 8.84 19.78
N ASN A 320 3.02 7.74 19.50
CA ASN A 320 3.16 6.62 20.45
C ASN A 320 1.81 6.15 21.03
N GLY A 321 0.79 6.02 20.19
CA GLY A 321 -0.55 5.60 20.56
C GLY A 321 -1.44 6.68 21.21
N GLU A 322 -0.94 7.89 21.41
CA GLU A 322 -1.74 9.00 21.94
C GLU A 322 -2.18 9.93 20.80
N ILE A 323 -3.49 10.14 20.66
CA ILE A 323 -4.06 11.02 19.63
C ILE A 323 -3.76 12.47 19.97
N VAL A 324 -3.05 13.17 19.09
CA VAL A 324 -2.67 14.58 19.25
C VAL A 324 -3.59 15.53 18.50
N ALA A 325 -4.18 15.09 17.38
CA ALA A 325 -5.18 15.84 16.62
C ALA A 325 -6.15 14.88 15.97
N TYR A 326 -7.39 15.31 15.77
CA TYR A 326 -8.41 14.52 15.09
C TYR A 326 -9.50 15.39 14.47
N ALA A 327 -10.16 14.84 13.44
CA ALA A 327 -11.40 15.31 12.88
C ALA A 327 -12.39 14.14 12.82
N ILE A 328 -13.66 14.40 13.11
CA ILE A 328 -14.74 13.42 12.91
C ILE A 328 -15.65 13.96 11.84
N SER A 329 -15.93 13.15 10.83
CA SER A 329 -16.82 13.44 9.72
C SER A 329 -17.93 12.39 9.63
N GLU A 330 -19.06 12.74 9.03
CA GLU A 330 -20.14 11.81 8.74
C GLU A 330 -20.45 11.79 7.24
N HIS A 331 -20.84 10.64 6.71
CA HIS A 331 -21.36 10.52 5.37
C HIS A 331 -22.82 11.00 5.34
N ILE A 332 -23.19 11.71 4.28
CA ILE A 332 -24.59 12.12 4.06
C ILE A 332 -25.42 10.89 3.72
N GLU A 333 -24.87 9.98 2.94
CA GLU A 333 -25.43 8.71 2.55
C GLU A 333 -25.40 7.71 3.72
N PHE A 334 -26.23 6.67 3.62
CA PHE A 334 -26.10 5.52 4.52
C PHE A 334 -24.92 4.64 4.11
N ALA A 335 -24.43 3.85 5.07
CA ALA A 335 -23.33 2.92 4.87
C ALA A 335 -23.53 2.00 3.66
N GLY A 336 -22.45 1.75 2.94
CA GLY A 336 -22.42 0.96 1.71
C GLY A 336 -22.08 1.76 0.46
N VAL A 337 -21.87 3.06 0.58
CA VAL A 337 -21.26 3.90 -0.45
C VAL A 337 -19.77 4.04 -0.13
N HIS A 338 -18.89 3.77 -1.11
CA HIS A 338 -17.46 3.89 -0.90
C HIS A 338 -17.07 5.31 -0.49
N SER A 339 -16.18 5.47 0.48
CA SER A 339 -15.81 6.78 1.05
C SER A 339 -15.31 7.78 0.00
N GLY A 340 -14.62 7.31 -1.04
CA GLY A 340 -14.18 8.15 -2.16
C GLY A 340 -15.30 8.68 -3.07
N ASP A 341 -16.52 8.11 -2.97
CA ASP A 341 -17.71 8.48 -3.74
C ASP A 341 -18.80 9.12 -2.88
N ALA A 342 -18.65 9.04 -1.55
CA ALA A 342 -19.63 9.56 -0.59
C ALA A 342 -19.49 11.08 -0.40
N THR A 343 -20.60 11.73 -0.03
CA THR A 343 -20.59 13.13 0.40
C THR A 343 -20.24 13.20 1.87
N ILE A 344 -19.04 13.68 2.19
CA ILE A 344 -18.54 13.80 3.56
C ILE A 344 -18.89 15.17 4.13
N GLN A 345 -19.45 15.21 5.33
CA GLN A 345 -19.76 16.43 6.06
C GLN A 345 -18.87 16.57 7.30
N PHE A 346 -18.15 17.68 7.38
CA PHE A 346 -17.36 18.08 8.55
C PHE A 346 -17.70 19.50 9.01
N PRO A 347 -17.93 19.75 10.31
CA PRO A 347 -18.10 18.77 11.39
C PRO A 347 -19.43 18.00 11.24
N PRO A 348 -19.57 16.82 11.90
CA PRO A 348 -20.81 16.04 11.81
C PRO A 348 -21.97 16.80 12.41
N GLN A 349 -23.13 16.75 11.75
CA GLN A 349 -24.34 17.52 12.13
C GLN A 349 -25.45 16.64 12.73
N LYS A 350 -25.47 15.36 12.36
CA LYS A 350 -26.56 14.44 12.71
C LYS A 350 -26.13 13.32 13.68
N LEU A 351 -24.93 13.40 14.23
CA LEU A 351 -24.46 12.47 15.24
C LEU A 351 -24.89 12.94 16.65
N TYR A 352 -25.31 12.00 17.47
CA TYR A 352 -25.52 12.27 18.88
C TYR A 352 -24.20 12.55 19.61
N VAL A 353 -24.23 13.39 20.62
CA VAL A 353 -23.05 13.71 21.41
C VAL A 353 -22.41 12.45 22.03
N GLU A 354 -23.26 11.49 22.44
CA GLU A 354 -22.78 10.22 22.99
C GLU A 354 -22.07 9.38 21.93
N THR A 355 -22.56 9.35 20.68
CA THR A 355 -21.89 8.69 19.55
C THR A 355 -20.48 9.24 19.37
N VAL A 356 -20.35 10.57 19.32
CA VAL A 356 -19.04 11.24 19.18
C VAL A 356 -18.10 10.91 20.35
N ARG A 357 -18.62 10.87 21.58
CA ARG A 357 -17.82 10.50 22.77
C ARG A 357 -17.32 9.05 22.70
N ARG A 358 -18.17 8.13 22.28
CA ARG A 358 -17.80 6.71 22.09
C ARG A 358 -16.75 6.53 21.02
N ILE A 359 -16.93 7.15 19.85
CA ILE A 359 -15.95 7.14 18.76
C ILE A 359 -14.59 7.60 19.29
N LYS A 360 -14.51 8.74 19.98
CA LYS A 360 -13.26 9.24 20.57
C LYS A 360 -12.60 8.26 21.55
N ARG A 361 -13.39 7.56 22.35
CA ARG A 361 -12.88 6.56 23.29
C ARG A 361 -12.31 5.35 22.54
N ILE A 362 -13.09 4.79 21.62
CA ILE A 362 -12.70 3.65 20.81
C ILE A 362 -11.43 3.95 20.00
N SER A 363 -11.37 5.12 19.35
CA SER A 363 -10.19 5.54 18.59
C SER A 363 -8.93 5.58 19.44
N ARG A 364 -9.02 6.05 20.70
CA ARG A 364 -7.87 6.07 21.61
C ARG A 364 -7.41 4.66 21.99
N GLU A 365 -8.34 3.74 22.19
CA GLU A 365 -8.03 2.35 22.51
C GLU A 365 -7.35 1.65 21.31
N ILE A 366 -7.83 1.89 20.11
CA ILE A 366 -7.22 1.36 18.88
C ILE A 366 -5.83 1.97 18.66
N ALA A 367 -5.70 3.31 18.75
CA ALA A 367 -4.42 3.97 18.58
C ALA A 367 -3.35 3.45 19.55
N LYS A 368 -3.72 3.20 20.81
CA LYS A 368 -2.85 2.59 21.82
C LYS A 368 -2.51 1.14 21.51
N ALA A 369 -3.51 0.34 21.13
CA ALA A 369 -3.30 -1.08 20.84
C ALA A 369 -2.35 -1.31 19.66
N LEU A 370 -2.41 -0.44 18.64
CA LEU A 370 -1.54 -0.44 17.48
C LEU A 370 -0.27 0.43 17.68
N ASN A 371 -0.15 1.15 18.79
CA ASN A 371 0.94 2.11 19.06
C ASN A 371 1.19 3.04 17.86
N ILE A 372 0.12 3.65 17.34
CA ILE A 372 0.17 4.46 16.13
C ILE A 372 1.03 5.72 16.35
N SER A 373 1.88 6.02 15.38
CA SER A 373 2.63 7.27 15.27
C SER A 373 2.55 7.78 13.84
N GLY A 374 1.82 8.87 13.63
CA GLY A 374 1.55 9.45 12.32
C GLY A 374 0.05 9.56 12.04
N PRO A 375 -0.33 9.86 10.78
CA PRO A 375 -1.71 9.94 10.35
C PRO A 375 -2.36 8.56 10.27
N PHE A 376 -3.65 8.50 10.58
CA PHE A 376 -4.49 7.31 10.42
C PHE A 376 -5.95 7.70 10.31
N ASN A 377 -6.73 6.80 9.71
CA ASN A 377 -8.19 6.91 9.60
C ASN A 377 -8.83 5.70 10.27
N ILE A 378 -9.98 5.88 10.88
CA ILE A 378 -10.84 4.78 11.35
C ILE A 378 -12.25 5.00 10.83
N GLN A 379 -12.81 3.97 10.23
CA GLN A 379 -14.20 3.97 9.76
C GLN A 379 -15.11 3.22 10.73
N TYR A 380 -16.30 3.81 10.95
CA TYR A 380 -17.31 3.34 11.89
C TYR A 380 -18.68 3.23 11.24
N LEU A 381 -19.45 2.25 11.69
CA LEU A 381 -20.89 2.24 11.52
C LEU A 381 -21.57 2.72 12.81
N ALA A 382 -22.49 3.65 12.70
CA ALA A 382 -23.25 4.16 13.83
C ALA A 382 -24.75 4.01 13.58
N LYS A 383 -25.45 3.30 14.46
CA LYS A 383 -26.89 3.14 14.48
C LYS A 383 -27.41 3.25 15.90
N ASP A 384 -28.25 4.25 16.18
CA ASP A 384 -28.86 4.45 17.51
C ASP A 384 -27.87 4.43 18.69
N ASN A 385 -26.72 5.06 18.56
CA ASN A 385 -25.58 5.02 19.50
C ASN A 385 -24.87 3.66 19.60
N ASP A 386 -25.26 2.64 18.88
CA ASP A 386 -24.43 1.45 18.67
C ASP A 386 -23.37 1.76 17.64
N ILE A 387 -22.12 1.48 17.97
CA ILE A 387 -20.96 1.83 17.13
C ILE A 387 -20.15 0.57 16.88
N LYS A 388 -19.88 0.33 15.62
CA LYS A 388 -19.04 -0.78 15.19
C LYS A 388 -17.89 -0.27 14.32
N VAL A 389 -16.69 -0.78 14.57
CA VAL A 389 -15.50 -0.46 13.77
C VAL A 389 -15.50 -1.31 12.51
N ILE A 390 -15.21 -0.68 11.37
CA ILE A 390 -15.07 -1.38 10.08
C ILE A 390 -13.60 -1.64 9.78
N GLU A 391 -12.77 -0.58 9.83
CA GLU A 391 -11.35 -0.65 9.46
C GLU A 391 -10.56 0.52 10.07
N CYS A 392 -9.26 0.37 10.05
CA CYS A 392 -8.29 1.39 10.48
C CYS A 392 -7.12 1.45 9.49
#